data_488374a3ea86ba0161fcd84d0973f5cf
#
_entry.id   488374a3ea86ba0161fcd84d0973f5cf
#
_cell.length_a   1.000
_cell.length_b   1.000
_cell.length_c   1.000
_cell.angle_alpha   90.00
_cell.angle_beta   90.00
_cell.angle_gamma   90.00
#
_symmetry.space_group_name_H-M   'P 1'
#
loop_
_entity.id
_entity.type
_entity.pdbx_description
1 polymer ?
#
loop_
_entity_poly.entity_id
_entity_poly.type
_entity_poly.pdbx_seq_one_letter_code
_entity_poly.pdbx_strand_id
1 'polypeptide(L)'
;PAYLLFSISVSLALTIKSTIPVKSALLGGLCSALIGFIVLYCSSRANNTSGWMNMLLDFIIYGGGLGASLVTVRMLAEKYFLVIQNGVRAGQRIPIHKWMNATGGGNKVSIGMTGECEIQMNWEKSNKVAKEHVQLFIDYDKQLPMLKPLATGVIFNTRAELPVGRPSVLSNGDNFKIGDTIFLYQETE
;
A
#
# COMPACT_ATOMS: atom_id res chain seq x y z
N PRO A 1 23.65 -13.80 -17.87
CA PRO A 1 23.39 -14.27 -16.48
C PRO A 1 23.69 -13.21 -15.43
N ALA A 2 24.71 -12.34 -15.61
CA ALA A 2 25.07 -11.32 -14.63
C ALA A 2 23.93 -10.31 -14.33
N TYR A 3 23.23 -9.84 -15.33
CA TYR A 3 22.11 -8.89 -15.19
C TYR A 3 20.95 -9.47 -14.39
N LEU A 4 20.67 -10.76 -14.54
CA LEU A 4 19.59 -11.44 -13.82
C LEU A 4 19.93 -11.55 -12.32
N LEU A 5 21.18 -11.90 -12.00
CA LEU A 5 21.67 -11.95 -10.62
C LEU A 5 21.66 -10.55 -9.97
N PHE A 6 22.10 -9.53 -10.69
CA PHE A 6 22.09 -8.16 -10.21
C PHE A 6 20.67 -7.66 -9.94
N SER A 7 19.73 -7.90 -10.87
CA SER A 7 18.32 -7.51 -10.72
C SER A 7 17.66 -8.16 -9.50
N ILE A 8 17.90 -9.46 -9.31
CA ILE A 8 17.40 -10.21 -8.15
C ILE A 8 18.02 -9.66 -6.86
N SER A 9 19.32 -9.40 -6.84
CA SER A 9 20.02 -8.88 -5.66
C SER A 9 19.52 -7.48 -5.25
N VAL A 10 19.32 -6.58 -6.21
CA VAL A 10 18.76 -5.25 -5.96
C VAL A 10 17.32 -5.35 -5.46
N SER A 11 16.50 -6.22 -6.06
CA SER A 11 15.13 -6.43 -5.64
C SER A 11 15.04 -6.99 -4.22
N LEU A 12 15.90 -7.94 -3.86
CA LEU A 12 16.01 -8.47 -2.50
C LEU A 12 16.50 -7.42 -1.50
N ALA A 13 17.50 -6.62 -1.85
CA ALA A 13 18.00 -5.55 -0.98
C ALA A 13 16.93 -4.50 -0.68
N LEU A 14 16.09 -4.18 -1.66
CA LEU A 14 14.96 -3.25 -1.49
C LEU A 14 13.86 -3.82 -0.60
N THR A 15 13.65 -5.15 -0.59
CA THR A 15 12.65 -5.77 0.30
C THR A 15 13.05 -5.75 1.77
N ILE A 16 14.36 -5.81 2.08
CA ILE A 16 14.85 -5.78 3.46
C ILE A 16 14.50 -4.45 4.15
N LYS A 17 14.43 -3.36 3.41
CA LYS A 17 14.19 -2.01 3.94
C LYS A 17 12.78 -1.47 3.64
N SER A 18 12.01 -2.14 2.80
CA SER A 18 10.67 -1.74 2.38
C SER A 18 9.61 -2.74 2.83
N THR A 19 8.38 -2.28 2.98
CA THR A 19 7.20 -3.12 3.29
C THR A 19 6.70 -3.93 2.08
N ILE A 20 7.50 -4.07 1.03
CA ILE A 20 7.12 -4.79 -0.18
C ILE A 20 7.26 -6.30 0.06
N PRO A 21 6.23 -7.11 -0.24
CA PRO A 21 6.32 -8.56 -0.13
C PRO A 21 7.43 -9.12 -1.03
N VAL A 22 8.23 -10.05 -0.51
CA VAL A 22 9.35 -10.67 -1.24
C VAL A 22 8.93 -11.21 -2.60
N LYS A 23 7.74 -11.84 -2.68
CA LYS A 23 7.19 -12.37 -3.94
C LYS A 23 7.01 -11.28 -5.01
N SER A 24 6.49 -10.12 -4.62
CA SER A 24 6.26 -9.00 -5.53
C SER A 24 7.56 -8.37 -6.01
N ALA A 25 8.55 -8.25 -5.13
CA ALA A 25 9.85 -7.72 -5.49
C ALA A 25 10.62 -8.66 -6.44
N LEU A 26 10.54 -9.97 -6.22
CA LEU A 26 11.11 -10.97 -7.12
C LEU A 26 10.46 -10.92 -8.50
N LEU A 27 9.13 -10.79 -8.56
CA LEU A 27 8.40 -10.66 -9.82
C LEU A 27 8.81 -9.39 -10.58
N GLY A 28 8.89 -8.26 -9.90
CA GLY A 28 9.37 -7.00 -10.47
C GLY A 28 10.81 -7.10 -10.98
N GLY A 29 11.69 -7.75 -10.24
CA GLY A 29 13.07 -8.03 -10.66
C GLY A 29 13.17 -8.90 -11.89
N LEU A 30 12.34 -9.95 -11.99
CA LEU A 30 12.28 -10.84 -13.16
C LEU A 30 11.75 -10.11 -14.40
N CYS A 31 10.68 -9.34 -14.27
CA CYS A 31 10.14 -8.53 -15.38
C CYS A 31 11.18 -7.51 -15.90
N SER A 32 11.86 -6.83 -15.00
CA SER A 32 12.93 -5.89 -15.32
C SER A 32 14.10 -6.57 -16.05
N ALA A 33 14.52 -7.76 -15.58
CA ALA A 33 15.59 -8.53 -16.22
C ALA A 33 15.20 -9.00 -17.64
N LEU A 34 13.95 -9.39 -17.85
CA LEU A 34 13.42 -9.76 -19.17
C LEU A 34 13.42 -8.57 -20.13
N ILE A 35 12.93 -7.43 -19.69
CA ILE A 35 12.91 -6.19 -20.49
C ILE A 35 14.36 -5.80 -20.86
N GLY A 36 15.27 -5.79 -19.89
CA GLY A 36 16.68 -5.50 -20.11
C GLY A 36 17.34 -6.45 -21.10
N PHE A 37 17.03 -7.75 -21.01
CA PHE A 37 17.54 -8.74 -21.95
C PHE A 37 17.04 -8.50 -23.39
N ILE A 38 15.75 -8.21 -23.58
CA ILE A 38 15.16 -7.92 -24.90
C ILE A 38 15.83 -6.69 -25.50
N VAL A 39 16.00 -5.64 -24.73
CA VAL A 39 16.63 -4.39 -25.19
C VAL A 39 18.08 -4.61 -25.57
N LEU A 40 18.85 -5.32 -24.75
CA LEU A 40 20.24 -5.68 -25.07
C LEU A 40 20.33 -6.53 -26.35
N TYR A 41 19.40 -7.48 -26.52
CA TYR A 41 19.37 -8.31 -27.72
C TYR A 41 19.06 -7.50 -28.97
N CYS A 42 18.09 -6.57 -28.91
CA CYS A 42 17.75 -5.68 -30.02
C CYS A 42 18.88 -4.68 -30.31
N SER A 43 19.48 -4.09 -29.28
CA SER A 43 20.59 -3.14 -29.38
C SER A 43 21.85 -3.78 -29.97
N SER A 44 22.19 -5.01 -29.55
CA SER A 44 23.35 -5.72 -30.10
C SER A 44 23.21 -6.06 -31.58
N ARG A 45 22.00 -6.14 -32.11
CA ARG A 45 21.72 -6.45 -33.51
C ARG A 45 21.63 -5.19 -34.39
N ALA A 46 21.33 -4.04 -33.82
CA ALA A 46 21.23 -2.73 -34.52
C ALA A 46 22.58 -2.00 -34.67
N ASN A 47 23.69 -2.63 -34.40
CA ASN A 47 24.96 -2.10 -34.01
C ASN A 47 25.70 -1.27 -35.06
N ASN A 48 25.72 0.07 -34.84
CA ASN A 48 26.72 1.00 -35.37
C ASN A 48 27.00 2.18 -34.42
N THR A 49 26.64 2.08 -33.15
CA THR A 49 26.83 3.17 -32.15
C THR A 49 28.09 2.92 -31.32
N SER A 50 28.75 4.01 -30.88
CA SER A 50 29.94 3.96 -30.04
C SER A 50 29.64 3.21 -28.71
N GLY A 51 30.56 2.35 -28.26
CA GLY A 51 30.35 1.45 -27.15
C GLY A 51 29.90 2.10 -25.83
N TRP A 52 30.31 3.34 -25.55
CA TRP A 52 29.89 4.07 -24.35
C TRP A 52 28.40 4.52 -24.42
N MET A 53 27.92 4.88 -25.60
CA MET A 53 26.52 5.29 -25.82
C MET A 53 25.56 4.11 -25.62
N ASN A 54 25.95 2.93 -26.04
CA ASN A 54 25.19 1.70 -25.78
C ASN A 54 25.14 1.39 -24.29
N MET A 55 26.27 1.52 -23.60
CA MET A 55 26.33 1.33 -22.14
C MET A 55 25.40 2.28 -21.40
N LEU A 56 25.36 3.54 -21.80
CA LEU A 56 24.52 4.57 -21.19
C LEU A 56 23.03 4.33 -21.45
N LEU A 57 22.67 3.96 -22.67
CA LEU A 57 21.30 3.55 -23.04
C LEU A 57 20.86 2.32 -22.25
N ASP A 58 21.70 1.30 -22.15
CA ASP A 58 21.42 0.09 -21.38
C ASP A 58 21.17 0.41 -19.92
N PHE A 59 21.95 1.34 -19.34
CA PHE A 59 21.78 1.74 -17.95
C PHE A 59 20.47 2.51 -17.71
N ILE A 60 20.10 3.41 -18.63
CA ILE A 60 18.84 4.17 -18.54
C ILE A 60 17.63 3.25 -18.68
N ILE A 61 17.64 2.37 -19.67
CA ILE A 61 16.51 1.46 -19.94
C ILE A 61 16.38 0.44 -18.83
N TYR A 62 17.49 -0.13 -18.38
CA TYR A 62 17.50 -1.10 -17.29
C TYR A 62 17.07 -0.45 -15.96
N GLY A 63 17.65 0.69 -15.61
CA GLY A 63 17.31 1.43 -14.40
C GLY A 63 15.86 1.95 -14.41
N GLY A 64 15.42 2.50 -15.54
CA GLY A 64 14.05 2.95 -15.74
C GLY A 64 13.04 1.82 -15.70
N GLY A 65 13.34 0.69 -16.35
CA GLY A 65 12.52 -0.52 -16.33
C GLY A 65 12.39 -1.12 -14.94
N LEU A 66 13.49 -1.17 -14.18
CA LEU A 66 13.50 -1.64 -12.80
C LEU A 66 12.69 -0.71 -11.89
N GLY A 67 12.84 0.60 -12.03
CA GLY A 67 12.07 1.59 -11.29
C GLY A 67 10.58 1.51 -11.60
N ALA A 68 10.20 1.46 -12.87
CA ALA A 68 8.81 1.34 -13.29
C ALA A 68 8.16 0.03 -12.78
N SER A 69 8.87 -1.10 -12.89
CA SER A 69 8.35 -2.39 -12.42
C SER A 69 8.13 -2.40 -10.90
N LEU A 70 9.03 -1.81 -10.12
CA LEU A 70 8.87 -1.70 -8.67
C LEU A 70 7.68 -0.82 -8.28
N VAL A 71 7.48 0.31 -8.97
CA VAL A 71 6.31 1.18 -8.74
C VAL A 71 5.02 0.46 -9.10
N THR A 72 4.97 -0.21 -10.25
CA THR A 72 3.79 -0.96 -10.69
C THR A 72 3.44 -2.08 -9.73
N VAL A 73 4.43 -2.86 -9.29
CA VAL A 73 4.24 -3.94 -8.31
C VAL A 73 3.75 -3.37 -6.97
N ARG A 74 4.27 -2.22 -6.55
CA ARG A 74 3.79 -1.55 -5.33
C ARG A 74 2.33 -1.13 -5.47
N MET A 75 1.95 -0.54 -6.60
CA MET A 75 0.56 -0.14 -6.87
C MET A 75 -0.39 -1.33 -6.88
N LEU A 76 0.02 -2.45 -7.51
CA LEU A 76 -0.76 -3.70 -7.54
C LEU A 76 -0.82 -4.40 -6.16
N ALA A 77 0.16 -4.18 -5.29
CA ALA A 77 0.17 -4.73 -3.94
C ALA A 77 -0.70 -3.91 -2.96
N GLU A 78 -1.07 -2.68 -3.31
CA GLU A 78 -1.96 -1.84 -2.50
C GLU A 78 -3.41 -2.31 -2.66
N LYS A 79 -3.79 -3.30 -1.85
CA LYS A 79 -5.11 -3.90 -1.92
C LYS A 79 -6.17 -3.11 -1.14
N TYR A 80 -5.80 -2.54 0.00
CA TYR A 80 -6.74 -1.90 0.92
C TYR A 80 -6.34 -0.45 1.20
N PHE A 81 -7.28 0.47 1.09
CA PHE A 81 -7.05 1.88 1.44
C PHE A 81 -8.31 2.57 1.96
N LEU A 82 -8.08 3.62 2.71
CA LEU A 82 -9.10 4.55 3.15
C LEU A 82 -9.01 5.83 2.35
N VAL A 83 -10.13 6.34 1.90
CA VAL A 83 -10.23 7.66 1.25
C VAL A 83 -10.99 8.59 2.18
N ILE A 84 -10.39 9.72 2.51
CA ILE A 84 -11.07 10.77 3.27
C ILE A 84 -12.02 11.51 2.33
N GLN A 85 -13.33 11.48 2.64
CA GLN A 85 -14.34 12.07 1.76
C GLN A 85 -14.57 13.55 2.01
N ASN A 86 -14.29 14.04 3.22
CA ASN A 86 -14.62 15.41 3.61
C ASN A 86 -13.53 16.07 4.47
N GLY A 87 -13.68 17.36 4.74
CA GLY A 87 -12.78 18.14 5.56
C GLY A 87 -11.50 18.58 4.85
N VAL A 88 -10.51 19.02 5.62
CA VAL A 88 -9.25 19.61 5.12
C VAL A 88 -8.42 18.61 4.30
N ARG A 89 -8.59 17.32 4.52
CA ARG A 89 -7.87 16.23 3.83
C ARG A 89 -8.74 15.44 2.86
N ALA A 90 -9.85 16.01 2.40
CA ALA A 90 -10.72 15.38 1.42
C ALA A 90 -9.94 14.94 0.18
N GLY A 91 -10.20 13.72 -0.31
CA GLY A 91 -9.49 13.11 -1.43
C GLY A 91 -8.16 12.41 -1.07
N GLN A 92 -7.66 12.56 0.15
CA GLN A 92 -6.45 11.86 0.57
C GLN A 92 -6.71 10.36 0.66
N ARG A 93 -5.85 9.56 0.00
CA ARG A 93 -5.84 8.09 0.08
C ARG A 93 -4.79 7.65 1.09
N ILE A 94 -5.19 6.82 2.02
CA ILE A 94 -4.33 6.26 3.07
C ILE A 94 -4.24 4.76 2.84
N PRO A 95 -3.09 4.23 2.38
CA PRO A 95 -2.91 2.79 2.19
C PRO A 95 -2.83 2.09 3.54
N ILE A 96 -3.76 1.17 3.80
CA ILE A 96 -3.82 0.40 5.07
C ILE A 96 -3.29 -1.03 4.92
N HIS A 97 -3.08 -1.51 3.69
CA HIS A 97 -2.60 -2.87 3.40
C HIS A 97 -1.30 -3.23 4.12
N LYS A 98 -0.36 -2.28 4.25
CA LYS A 98 0.94 -2.51 4.89
C LYS A 98 0.84 -2.85 6.38
N TRP A 99 -0.19 -2.37 7.07
CA TRP A 99 -0.45 -2.70 8.48
C TRP A 99 -1.36 -3.92 8.62
N MET A 100 -2.30 -4.12 7.66
CA MET A 100 -3.22 -5.25 7.68
C MET A 100 -2.59 -6.57 7.24
N ASN A 101 -1.48 -6.53 6.46
CA ASN A 101 -0.78 -7.70 5.95
C ASN A 101 0.52 -8.04 6.70
N ALA A 102 0.83 -7.36 7.79
CA ALA A 102 2.04 -7.63 8.56
C ALA A 102 1.96 -9.03 9.21
N THR A 103 2.78 -9.95 8.73
CA THR A 103 3.01 -11.28 9.31
C THR A 103 3.73 -11.13 10.64
N GLY A 104 3.01 -11.14 11.76
CA GLY A 104 3.65 -11.06 13.05
C GLY A 104 2.82 -10.41 14.16
N GLY A 105 1.54 -10.76 14.28
CA GLY A 105 0.72 -10.41 15.45
C GLY A 105 0.19 -8.96 15.50
N GLY A 106 0.49 -8.14 14.50
CA GLY A 106 0.13 -6.73 14.45
C GLY A 106 -0.80 -6.33 13.29
N ASN A 107 -1.67 -7.21 12.82
CA ASN A 107 -2.59 -6.91 11.71
C ASN A 107 -3.73 -5.97 12.06
N LYS A 108 -3.40 -4.91 12.76
CA LYS A 108 -4.39 -3.95 13.24
C LYS A 108 -3.92 -2.55 12.85
N VAL A 109 -4.88 -1.74 12.39
CA VAL A 109 -4.68 -0.32 12.12
C VAL A 109 -5.54 0.44 13.10
N SER A 110 -4.93 1.17 14.01
CA SER A 110 -5.66 2.04 14.92
C SER A 110 -5.79 3.44 14.34
N ILE A 111 -6.98 4.03 14.50
CA ILE A 111 -7.32 5.38 14.08
C ILE A 111 -7.72 6.16 15.34
N GLY A 112 -7.09 7.30 15.58
CA GLY A 112 -7.36 8.11 16.75
C GLY A 112 -6.51 9.36 16.85
N MET A 113 -6.49 9.98 18.04
CA MET A 113 -5.78 11.24 18.28
C MET A 113 -4.35 11.06 18.78
N THR A 114 -3.99 9.87 19.31
CA THR A 114 -2.65 9.65 19.88
C THR A 114 -1.59 9.37 18.82
N GLY A 115 -0.33 9.69 19.16
CA GLY A 115 0.83 9.36 18.32
C GLY A 115 1.11 7.86 18.21
N GLU A 116 0.43 7.02 18.96
CA GLU A 116 0.54 5.57 18.92
C GLU A 116 -0.35 4.96 17.82
N CYS A 117 -1.33 5.73 17.31
CA CYS A 117 -2.18 5.30 16.22
C CYS A 117 -1.44 5.37 14.88
N GLU A 118 -1.61 4.36 14.02
CA GLU A 118 -1.07 4.34 12.66
C GLU A 118 -1.69 5.47 11.80
N ILE A 119 -2.96 5.81 12.08
CA ILE A 119 -3.64 6.94 11.44
C ILE A 119 -4.01 7.94 12.53
N GLN A 120 -3.21 9.00 12.63
CA GLN A 120 -3.44 10.09 13.55
C GLN A 120 -4.40 11.10 12.96
N MET A 121 -5.50 11.39 13.65
CA MET A 121 -6.51 12.37 13.25
C MET A 121 -6.24 13.77 13.82
N ASN A 122 -4.99 14.23 13.79
CA ASN A 122 -4.58 15.53 14.34
C ASN A 122 -5.16 16.75 13.59
N TRP A 123 -5.81 16.53 12.45
CA TRP A 123 -6.55 17.55 11.71
C TRP A 123 -7.99 17.72 12.19
N GLU A 124 -8.51 16.77 12.98
CA GLU A 124 -9.87 16.81 13.50
C GLU A 124 -9.91 17.69 14.75
N LYS A 125 -10.75 18.73 14.70
CA LYS A 125 -10.86 19.74 15.77
C LYS A 125 -12.06 19.56 16.67
N SER A 126 -12.91 18.57 16.40
CA SER A 126 -14.23 18.45 17.04
C SER A 126 -14.21 17.96 18.48
N ASN A 127 -13.06 17.59 19.06
CA ASN A 127 -12.91 16.92 20.37
C ASN A 127 -13.78 15.65 20.52
N LYS A 128 -14.33 15.14 19.43
CA LYS A 128 -15.20 13.95 19.40
C LYS A 128 -14.42 12.67 19.13
N VAL A 129 -13.14 12.79 18.84
CA VAL A 129 -12.27 11.65 18.53
C VAL A 129 -11.50 11.23 19.78
N ALA A 130 -11.64 9.97 20.18
CA ALA A 130 -10.90 9.40 21.30
C ALA A 130 -9.42 9.18 20.97
N LYS A 131 -8.63 8.88 21.99
CA LYS A 131 -7.19 8.53 21.85
C LYS A 131 -6.99 7.43 20.83
N GLU A 132 -7.64 6.30 21.02
CA GLU A 132 -7.90 5.25 20.01
C GLU A 132 -9.41 5.20 19.81
N HIS A 133 -9.87 5.43 18.59
CA HIS A 133 -11.31 5.53 18.32
C HIS A 133 -11.84 4.32 17.56
N VAL A 134 -11.08 3.85 16.56
CA VAL A 134 -11.43 2.69 15.74
C VAL A 134 -10.20 1.85 15.49
N GLN A 135 -10.40 0.55 15.37
CA GLN A 135 -9.41 -0.44 14.98
C GLN A 135 -9.90 -1.18 13.73
N LEU A 136 -9.04 -1.23 12.71
CA LEU A 136 -9.25 -2.04 11.51
C LEU A 136 -8.33 -3.26 11.59
N PHE A 137 -8.83 -4.43 11.20
CA PHE A 137 -8.05 -5.67 11.16
C PHE A 137 -8.66 -6.65 10.16
N ILE A 138 -7.90 -7.68 9.79
CA ILE A 138 -8.42 -8.80 8.99
C ILE A 138 -8.77 -9.93 9.95
N ASP A 139 -10.01 -10.41 9.87
CA ASP A 139 -10.42 -11.66 10.52
C ASP A 139 -9.74 -12.82 9.79
N TYR A 140 -8.88 -13.56 10.49
CA TYR A 140 -8.09 -14.65 9.89
C TYR A 140 -8.93 -15.84 9.46
N ASP A 141 -9.99 -16.14 10.18
CA ASP A 141 -10.86 -17.29 9.89
C ASP A 141 -11.70 -17.04 8.64
N LYS A 142 -12.16 -15.80 8.46
CA LYS A 142 -13.02 -15.40 7.36
C LYS A 142 -12.28 -14.68 6.23
N GLN A 143 -11.03 -14.25 6.46
CA GLN A 143 -10.24 -13.43 5.53
C GLN A 143 -10.96 -12.11 5.14
N LEU A 144 -11.80 -11.59 6.05
CA LEU A 144 -12.59 -10.39 5.81
C LEU A 144 -12.01 -9.20 6.59
N PRO A 145 -11.98 -8.02 5.99
CA PRO A 145 -11.65 -6.79 6.69
C PRO A 145 -12.76 -6.42 7.68
N MET A 146 -12.37 -6.10 8.89
CA MET A 146 -13.25 -5.80 9.99
C MET A 146 -12.95 -4.41 10.56
N LEU A 147 -14.00 -3.70 10.97
CA LEU A 147 -13.95 -2.45 11.69
C LEU A 147 -14.49 -2.68 13.11
N LYS A 148 -13.69 -2.36 14.12
CA LYS A 148 -14.06 -2.46 15.53
C LYS A 148 -14.03 -1.06 16.16
N PRO A 149 -15.17 -0.50 16.56
CA PRO A 149 -15.22 0.72 17.34
C PRO A 149 -14.63 0.49 18.72
N LEU A 150 -13.74 1.37 19.17
CA LEU A 150 -13.18 1.39 20.51
C LEU A 150 -13.79 2.51 21.35
N ALA A 151 -14.43 3.49 20.71
CA ALA A 151 -15.16 4.59 21.33
C ALA A 151 -16.52 4.77 20.66
N THR A 152 -17.39 5.54 21.32
CA THR A 152 -18.71 5.92 20.81
C THR A 152 -18.63 6.94 19.65
N GLY A 153 -19.69 7.07 18.87
CA GLY A 153 -19.77 8.05 17.79
C GLY A 153 -19.23 7.57 16.44
N VAL A 154 -19.02 6.26 16.25
CA VAL A 154 -18.70 5.68 14.94
C VAL A 154 -20.00 5.42 14.18
N ILE A 155 -20.27 6.21 13.14
CA ILE A 155 -21.46 6.03 12.29
C ILE A 155 -21.06 5.26 11.05
N PHE A 156 -21.72 4.14 10.80
CA PHE A 156 -21.45 3.25 9.66
C PHE A 156 -22.50 3.44 8.56
N ASN A 157 -22.04 3.61 7.33
CA ASN A 157 -22.85 3.81 6.13
C ASN A 157 -23.94 4.89 6.30
N THR A 158 -23.64 5.95 7.05
CA THR A 158 -24.55 7.06 7.36
C THR A 158 -25.88 6.64 8.01
N ARG A 159 -26.02 5.42 8.50
CA ARG A 159 -27.30 4.84 8.96
C ARG A 159 -27.35 4.57 10.46
N ALA A 160 -26.32 3.97 11.02
CA ALA A 160 -26.35 3.51 12.40
C ALA A 160 -25.01 3.75 13.11
N GLU A 161 -25.08 4.10 14.39
CA GLU A 161 -23.92 4.09 15.28
C GLU A 161 -23.56 2.65 15.63
N LEU A 162 -22.29 2.32 15.44
CA LEU A 162 -21.79 1.01 15.80
C LEU A 162 -21.55 0.90 17.31
N PRO A 163 -21.97 -0.20 17.93
CA PRO A 163 -21.73 -0.42 19.37
C PRO A 163 -20.23 -0.63 19.61
N VAL A 164 -19.73 -0.02 20.69
CA VAL A 164 -18.35 -0.13 21.12
C VAL A 164 -17.96 -1.60 21.36
N GLY A 165 -16.79 -1.99 20.86
CA GLY A 165 -16.23 -3.33 21.03
C GLY A 165 -16.78 -4.39 20.06
N ARG A 166 -17.85 -4.12 19.33
CA ARG A 166 -18.44 -5.09 18.40
C ARG A 166 -17.87 -4.88 16.99
N PRO A 167 -17.16 -5.86 16.42
CA PRO A 167 -16.63 -5.73 15.09
C PRO A 167 -17.72 -5.86 14.02
N SER A 168 -17.58 -5.07 12.95
CA SER A 168 -18.44 -5.10 11.76
C SER A 168 -17.60 -5.37 10.53
N VAL A 169 -18.12 -6.14 9.58
CA VAL A 169 -17.44 -6.41 8.30
C VAL A 169 -17.41 -5.14 7.48
N LEU A 170 -16.27 -4.88 6.85
CA LEU A 170 -16.10 -3.83 5.84
C LEU A 170 -16.18 -4.45 4.45
N SER A 171 -16.98 -3.83 3.59
CA SER A 171 -17.08 -4.16 2.18
C SER A 171 -16.58 -2.99 1.33
N ASN A 172 -16.13 -3.27 0.11
CA ASN A 172 -15.71 -2.24 -0.81
C ASN A 172 -16.84 -1.20 -1.03
N GLY A 173 -16.52 0.06 -0.82
CA GLY A 173 -17.49 1.18 -0.89
C GLY A 173 -18.18 1.52 0.43
N ASP A 174 -17.94 0.76 1.51
CA ASP A 174 -18.47 1.13 2.81
C ASP A 174 -17.82 2.41 3.34
N ASN A 175 -18.62 3.23 4.01
CA ASN A 175 -18.13 4.42 4.67
C ASN A 175 -18.38 4.39 6.17
N PHE A 176 -17.49 5.03 6.92
CA PHE A 176 -17.66 5.23 8.35
C PHE A 176 -17.18 6.62 8.74
N LYS A 177 -17.90 7.20 9.70
CA LYS A 177 -17.63 8.55 10.19
C LYS A 177 -17.05 8.48 11.61
N ILE A 178 -15.99 9.25 11.84
CA ILE A 178 -15.34 9.44 13.13
C ILE A 178 -15.22 10.95 13.36
N GLY A 179 -15.85 11.47 14.43
CA GLY A 179 -15.94 12.91 14.61
C GLY A 179 -16.69 13.55 13.45
N ASP A 180 -16.06 14.48 12.75
CA ASP A 180 -16.61 15.10 11.55
C ASP A 180 -15.99 14.56 10.24
N THR A 181 -15.00 13.66 10.35
CA THR A 181 -14.32 13.05 9.19
C THR A 181 -15.02 11.77 8.73
N ILE A 182 -15.25 11.67 7.40
CA ILE A 182 -15.83 10.48 6.76
C ILE A 182 -14.72 9.74 6.00
N PHE A 183 -14.58 8.47 6.28
CA PHE A 183 -13.67 7.55 5.59
C PHE A 183 -14.48 6.64 4.68
N LEU A 184 -14.02 6.46 3.45
CA LEU A 184 -14.52 5.47 2.50
C LEU A 184 -13.50 4.35 2.42
N TYR A 185 -13.93 3.13 2.67
CA TYR A 185 -13.11 1.94 2.49
C TYR A 185 -13.18 1.49 1.02
N GLN A 186 -12.02 1.26 0.43
CA GLN A 186 -11.91 0.77 -0.94
C GLN A 186 -10.91 -0.38 -1.04
N GLU A 187 -11.25 -1.34 -1.88
CA GLU A 187 -10.36 -2.44 -2.31
C GLU A 187 -10.00 -2.26 -3.78
N THR A 188 -8.77 -2.54 -4.12
CA THR A 188 -8.34 -2.70 -5.53
C THR A 188 -8.52 -4.16 -5.89
N GLU A 189 -9.25 -4.44 -6.97
CA GLU A 189 -9.36 -5.77 -7.57
C GLU A 189 -8.04 -6.26 -8.16
#